data_68c267eb35fad5750f212c15f2410508
#
_entry.id   68c267eb35fad5750f212c15f2410508
#
_cell.length_a   1.000
_cell.length_b   1.000
_cell.length_c   1.000
_cell.angle_alpha   90.00
_cell.angle_beta   90.00
_cell.angle_gamma   90.00
#
_symmetry.space_group_name_H-M   'P 1'
#
loop_
_entity.id
_entity.type
_entity.pdbx_description
1 polymer ?
#
loop_
_entity_poly.entity_id
_entity_poly.type
_entity_poly.pdbx_seq_one_letter_code
_entity_poly.pdbx_strand_id
1 'polypeptide(L)'
;RDRVPHANQFARLNQDFNLIALPPVPQEEPLVRRFLLEFFKQDKDFRAFETYLRDDFLKPLFAEAKIVNGIGEPQQWVPLLTPAAYARLKERVDIEFAETNPLEFAMEAPVRLTATLKNVPALLVKIYEINAFNYYRETGRPLNLAVNLDGLVASVARRVEYAEPSERCHTRDFEFPEIRQRGVYVVELIGNGKSSRALVQKGRLDVLQEVTAAGHAFTVFDEAGRRVTDASGWLGGRAFTAGKDDRILVPFSTAPGAEHLIVRHGGFAVRVSFDHLAEQYALSAGIYVDREALIRRERAQLAVRPLLRVNGQPVSLKLLKEVRLTVRATDLQGLVTTKEFPDLTLREDAETVQEIQVPEHTVALAVTLHAEIQNLSLNQKQKLSDTAHFAFNGMELTPLTRALYFGRDAAGHFADLRGKNGEPLAGEPLHLRLRHRYYQDETIDAFLKTDEQGRVRLGALSGVRALTITSDDKVSGSWQPLHDVCTWPEALHGKAGDTLRVVLPPGVAPAATLLEVRRGRFVKEWNAALAMKEGFLELRGLPAGDYSLWLAEPAREIAVHVTDGEPRG
;
A
#
# COMPACT_ATOMS: atom_id res chain seq x y z
N ARG A 1 -8.01 -16.26 -28.84
CA ARG A 1 -8.81 -15.60 -29.94
C ARG A 1 -9.78 -16.54 -30.66
N ASP A 2 -9.75 -17.86 -30.43
CA ASP A 2 -10.53 -18.83 -31.19
C ASP A 2 -11.78 -19.36 -30.48
N ARG A 3 -12.26 -18.70 -29.48
CA ARG A 3 -13.54 -18.99 -28.82
C ARG A 3 -14.44 -17.75 -28.83
N VAL A 4 -14.82 -17.33 -30.06
CA VAL A 4 -16.01 -16.49 -30.17
C VAL A 4 -17.20 -17.40 -29.78
N PRO A 5 -17.99 -17.05 -28.77
CA PRO A 5 -19.17 -17.82 -28.41
C PRO A 5 -20.05 -17.95 -29.64
N HIS A 6 -20.53 -19.16 -29.95
CA HIS A 6 -21.56 -19.33 -30.98
C HIS A 6 -22.72 -18.39 -30.65
N ALA A 7 -23.44 -17.89 -31.64
CA ALA A 7 -24.49 -16.87 -31.57
C ALA A 7 -25.58 -17.10 -30.47
N ASN A 8 -25.60 -18.26 -29.83
CA ASN A 8 -26.50 -18.64 -28.74
C ASN A 8 -25.81 -18.87 -27.39
N GLN A 9 -24.51 -18.61 -27.27
CA GLN A 9 -23.77 -18.72 -26.01
C GLN A 9 -23.43 -17.34 -25.50
N PHE A 10 -24.12 -16.94 -24.46
CA PHE A 10 -23.84 -15.72 -23.74
C PHE A 10 -22.77 -15.99 -22.67
N ALA A 11 -21.72 -15.17 -22.61
CA ALA A 11 -20.73 -15.23 -21.55
C ALA A 11 -21.42 -14.99 -20.17
N ARG A 12 -21.16 -15.85 -19.23
CA ARG A 12 -21.58 -15.69 -17.83
C ARG A 12 -20.35 -15.32 -17.02
N LEU A 13 -20.16 -14.03 -16.76
CA LEU A 13 -18.97 -13.49 -16.10
C LEU A 13 -18.67 -14.14 -14.75
N ASN A 14 -19.69 -14.63 -14.05
CA ASN A 14 -19.56 -15.35 -12.78
C ASN A 14 -19.24 -16.86 -12.93
N GLN A 15 -19.26 -17.41 -14.13
CA GLN A 15 -19.01 -18.84 -14.40
C GLN A 15 -17.88 -19.08 -15.41
N ASP A 16 -17.78 -18.24 -16.44
CA ASP A 16 -16.90 -18.49 -17.59
C ASP A 16 -15.44 -18.08 -17.32
N PHE A 17 -15.17 -17.37 -16.22
CA PHE A 17 -13.83 -16.89 -15.84
C PHE A 17 -13.17 -17.69 -14.70
N ASN A 18 -13.65 -18.88 -14.40
CA ASN A 18 -13.10 -19.74 -13.33
C ASN A 18 -11.64 -20.18 -13.57
N LEU A 19 -11.15 -20.08 -14.80
CA LEU A 19 -9.79 -20.49 -15.18
C LEU A 19 -8.78 -19.34 -15.19
N ILE A 20 -9.22 -18.10 -14.98
CA ILE A 20 -8.35 -16.93 -14.92
C ILE A 20 -8.26 -16.40 -13.50
N ALA A 21 -7.14 -15.73 -13.19
CA ALA A 21 -6.88 -15.20 -11.84
C ALA A 21 -7.77 -14.02 -11.44
N LEU A 22 -8.69 -13.58 -12.31
CA LEU A 22 -9.63 -12.52 -12.00
C LEU A 22 -10.83 -13.07 -11.22
N PRO A 23 -11.26 -12.40 -10.15
CA PRO A 23 -12.45 -12.81 -9.42
C PRO A 23 -13.69 -12.71 -10.32
N PRO A 24 -14.65 -13.63 -10.19
CA PRO A 24 -15.91 -13.56 -10.94
C PRO A 24 -16.67 -12.28 -10.54
N VAL A 25 -17.36 -11.68 -11.52
CA VAL A 25 -18.22 -10.51 -11.28
C VAL A 25 -19.60 -11.01 -10.82
N PRO A 26 -19.95 -10.88 -9.54
CA PRO A 26 -21.29 -11.22 -9.08
C PRO A 26 -22.28 -10.18 -9.63
N GLN A 27 -23.49 -10.61 -10.03
CA GLN A 27 -24.55 -9.72 -10.54
C GLN A 27 -24.13 -8.88 -11.76
N GLU A 28 -23.71 -9.55 -12.82
CA GLU A 28 -23.27 -8.93 -14.07
C GLU A 28 -24.35 -8.05 -14.74
N GLU A 29 -25.63 -8.46 -14.68
CA GLU A 29 -26.73 -7.76 -15.37
C GLU A 29 -26.86 -6.28 -14.95
N PRO A 30 -26.89 -5.91 -13.67
CA PRO A 30 -26.94 -4.49 -13.28
C PRO A 30 -25.76 -3.68 -13.80
N LEU A 31 -24.56 -4.30 -13.84
CA LEU A 31 -23.36 -3.67 -14.36
C LEU A 31 -23.46 -3.42 -15.87
N VAL A 32 -23.79 -4.46 -16.63
CA VAL A 32 -23.99 -4.37 -18.09
C VAL A 32 -25.08 -3.35 -18.44
N ARG A 33 -26.21 -3.38 -17.71
CA ARG A 33 -27.30 -2.44 -17.88
C ARG A 33 -26.83 -0.99 -17.68
N ARG A 34 -26.07 -0.71 -16.64
CA ARG A 34 -25.55 0.63 -16.33
C ARG A 34 -24.65 1.15 -17.45
N PHE A 35 -23.73 0.33 -17.96
CA PHE A 35 -22.86 0.72 -19.06
C PHE A 35 -23.64 0.94 -20.37
N LEU A 36 -24.57 0.06 -20.70
CA LEU A 36 -25.36 0.19 -21.92
C LEU A 36 -26.27 1.41 -21.92
N LEU A 37 -26.86 1.76 -20.77
CA LEU A 37 -27.65 2.99 -20.63
C LEU A 37 -26.81 4.22 -20.96
N GLU A 38 -25.52 4.23 -20.61
CA GLU A 38 -24.62 5.34 -20.94
C GLU A 38 -24.25 5.35 -22.43
N PHE A 39 -23.88 4.23 -23.02
CA PHE A 39 -23.56 4.13 -24.44
C PHE A 39 -24.77 4.52 -25.31
N PHE A 40 -25.96 4.08 -24.98
CA PHE A 40 -27.18 4.35 -25.76
C PHE A 40 -27.61 5.82 -25.73
N LYS A 41 -27.03 6.65 -24.89
CA LYS A 41 -27.22 8.12 -25.01
C LYS A 41 -26.67 8.65 -26.34
N GLN A 42 -25.56 8.11 -26.83
CA GLN A 42 -24.85 8.58 -28.02
C GLN A 42 -25.20 7.77 -29.27
N ASP A 43 -25.52 6.49 -29.12
CA ASP A 43 -25.81 5.60 -30.24
C ASP A 43 -27.12 5.96 -30.96
N LYS A 44 -27.12 5.91 -32.28
CA LYS A 44 -28.32 6.17 -33.11
C LYS A 44 -29.30 5.02 -33.09
N ASP A 45 -28.79 3.78 -33.03
CA ASP A 45 -29.57 2.56 -32.98
C ASP A 45 -28.85 1.50 -32.13
N PHE A 46 -29.48 0.36 -31.91
CA PHE A 46 -28.94 -0.74 -31.10
C PHE A 46 -28.38 -1.91 -31.89
N ARG A 47 -28.28 -1.81 -33.25
CA ARG A 47 -27.94 -2.93 -34.15
C ARG A 47 -26.57 -3.53 -33.86
N ALA A 48 -25.62 -2.70 -33.43
CA ALA A 48 -24.28 -3.19 -33.09
C ALA A 48 -24.29 -4.20 -31.92
N PHE A 49 -25.33 -4.23 -31.13
CA PHE A 49 -25.46 -5.10 -29.95
C PHE A 49 -26.37 -6.31 -30.14
N GLU A 50 -27.14 -6.38 -31.28
CA GLU A 50 -28.10 -7.46 -31.55
C GLU A 50 -27.44 -8.84 -31.61
N THR A 51 -26.17 -8.93 -32.02
CA THR A 51 -25.43 -10.20 -32.08
C THR A 51 -25.06 -10.72 -30.67
N TYR A 52 -24.98 -9.84 -29.67
CA TYR A 52 -24.48 -10.16 -28.33
C TYR A 52 -25.58 -10.18 -27.26
N LEU A 53 -26.66 -9.46 -27.46
CA LEU A 53 -27.72 -9.27 -26.48
C LEU A 53 -29.09 -9.66 -27.05
N ARG A 54 -29.88 -10.26 -26.20
CA ARG A 54 -31.25 -10.68 -26.57
C ARG A 54 -32.16 -9.45 -26.76
N ASP A 55 -33.06 -9.55 -27.70
CA ASP A 55 -34.04 -8.49 -28.05
C ASP A 55 -34.91 -8.04 -26.85
N ASP A 56 -35.30 -9.00 -26.01
CA ASP A 56 -36.13 -8.73 -24.82
C ASP A 56 -35.41 -7.94 -23.73
N PHE A 57 -34.08 -7.92 -23.74
CA PHE A 57 -33.24 -7.09 -22.90
C PHE A 57 -32.81 -5.79 -23.60
N LEU A 58 -32.34 -5.92 -24.85
CA LEU A 58 -31.69 -4.82 -25.59
C LEU A 58 -32.68 -3.69 -25.95
N LYS A 59 -33.81 -4.04 -26.59
CA LYS A 59 -34.77 -3.03 -27.10
C LYS A 59 -35.40 -2.19 -26.00
N PRO A 60 -35.88 -2.79 -24.88
CA PRO A 60 -36.39 -1.99 -23.75
C PRO A 60 -35.31 -1.09 -23.12
N LEU A 61 -34.07 -1.56 -23.02
CA LEU A 61 -32.99 -0.80 -22.44
C LEU A 61 -32.59 0.40 -23.30
N PHE A 62 -32.57 0.22 -24.62
CA PHE A 62 -32.33 1.30 -25.57
C PHE A 62 -33.44 2.36 -25.50
N ALA A 63 -34.71 1.92 -25.50
CA ALA A 63 -35.85 2.83 -25.36
C ALA A 63 -35.82 3.60 -24.03
N GLU A 64 -35.51 2.93 -22.93
CA GLU A 64 -35.35 3.57 -21.64
C GLU A 64 -34.27 4.66 -21.69
N ALA A 65 -33.07 4.36 -22.25
CA ALA A 65 -32.01 5.33 -22.37
C ALA A 65 -32.42 6.57 -23.14
N LYS A 66 -33.20 6.42 -24.22
CA LYS A 66 -33.69 7.54 -25.04
C LYS A 66 -34.77 8.37 -24.34
N ILE A 67 -35.77 7.72 -23.75
CA ILE A 67 -36.89 8.38 -23.07
C ILE A 67 -36.38 9.15 -21.86
N VAL A 68 -35.58 8.49 -21.02
CA VAL A 68 -35.09 9.07 -19.76
C VAL A 68 -34.18 10.28 -20.02
N ASN A 69 -33.39 10.26 -21.06
CA ASN A 69 -32.50 11.37 -21.42
C ASN A 69 -33.16 12.40 -22.37
N GLY A 70 -34.43 12.21 -22.76
CA GLY A 70 -35.15 13.16 -23.62
C GLY A 70 -34.60 13.21 -25.04
N ILE A 71 -34.08 12.11 -25.57
CA ILE A 71 -33.48 12.01 -26.90
C ILE A 71 -34.55 11.57 -27.91
N GLY A 72 -34.87 12.44 -28.83
CA GLY A 72 -36.01 12.24 -29.76
C GLY A 72 -37.38 12.35 -29.07
N GLU A 73 -38.45 12.09 -29.85
CA GLU A 73 -39.79 12.10 -29.32
C GLU A 73 -40.16 10.79 -28.64
N PRO A 74 -40.79 10.80 -27.45
CA PRO A 74 -41.14 9.57 -26.73
C PRO A 74 -41.91 8.55 -27.58
N GLN A 75 -42.77 9.01 -28.50
CA GLN A 75 -43.57 8.18 -29.40
C GLN A 75 -42.71 7.28 -30.30
N GLN A 76 -41.48 7.64 -30.57
CA GLN A 76 -40.54 6.82 -31.35
C GLN A 76 -40.05 5.60 -30.58
N TRP A 77 -39.95 5.69 -29.26
CA TRP A 77 -39.33 4.70 -28.40
C TRP A 77 -40.32 3.86 -27.60
N VAL A 78 -41.49 4.41 -27.28
CA VAL A 78 -42.54 3.68 -26.53
C VAL A 78 -42.92 2.36 -27.16
N PRO A 79 -42.99 2.17 -28.51
CA PRO A 79 -43.31 0.89 -29.11
C PRO A 79 -42.31 -0.21 -28.84
N LEU A 80 -41.09 0.11 -28.40
CA LEU A 80 -40.06 -0.85 -27.97
C LEU A 80 -40.25 -1.35 -26.52
N LEU A 81 -41.21 -0.77 -25.80
CA LEU A 81 -41.56 -1.11 -24.43
C LEU A 81 -42.92 -1.80 -24.38
N THR A 82 -43.10 -2.70 -23.44
CA THR A 82 -44.44 -3.14 -23.07
C THR A 82 -45.17 -2.01 -22.32
N PRO A 83 -46.52 -1.93 -22.37
CA PRO A 83 -47.28 -0.92 -21.61
C PRO A 83 -46.93 -0.91 -20.12
N ALA A 84 -46.75 -2.11 -19.52
CA ALA A 84 -46.35 -2.28 -18.13
C ALA A 84 -44.92 -1.77 -17.86
N ALA A 85 -43.98 -1.96 -18.80
CA ALA A 85 -42.61 -1.44 -18.67
C ALA A 85 -42.58 0.08 -18.75
N TYR A 86 -43.34 0.66 -19.64
CA TYR A 86 -43.48 2.12 -19.75
C TYR A 86 -44.14 2.75 -18.51
N ALA A 87 -45.19 2.12 -17.98
CA ALA A 87 -45.82 2.58 -16.74
C ALA A 87 -44.82 2.58 -15.57
N ARG A 88 -44.08 1.45 -15.36
CA ARG A 88 -43.02 1.36 -14.36
C ARG A 88 -41.92 2.41 -14.55
N LEU A 89 -41.55 2.71 -15.81
CA LEU A 89 -40.58 3.75 -16.12
C LEU A 89 -41.07 5.12 -15.67
N LYS A 90 -42.34 5.45 -15.89
CA LYS A 90 -42.93 6.72 -15.44
C LYS A 90 -43.04 6.82 -13.93
N GLU A 91 -43.45 5.75 -13.26
CA GLU A 91 -43.66 5.70 -11.82
C GLU A 91 -42.31 5.68 -11.04
N ARG A 92 -41.23 5.14 -11.64
CA ARG A 92 -39.93 5.08 -10.99
C ARG A 92 -39.46 6.47 -10.57
N VAL A 93 -39.10 6.55 -9.29
CA VAL A 93 -38.49 7.76 -8.71
C VAL A 93 -37.01 7.54 -8.57
N ASP A 94 -36.21 8.45 -9.08
CA ASP A 94 -34.75 8.41 -8.90
C ASP A 94 -34.29 9.72 -8.24
N ILE A 95 -33.51 9.60 -7.16
CA ILE A 95 -32.81 10.69 -6.49
C ILE A 95 -31.42 10.14 -6.18
N GLU A 96 -30.42 10.56 -6.94
CA GLU A 96 -29.08 10.01 -6.83
C GLU A 96 -28.04 11.11 -6.89
N PHE A 97 -27.24 11.25 -5.85
CA PHE A 97 -26.06 12.09 -5.91
C PHE A 97 -25.02 11.47 -6.85
N ALA A 98 -24.37 12.31 -7.65
CA ALA A 98 -23.30 11.87 -8.51
C ALA A 98 -22.14 11.30 -7.67
N GLU A 99 -21.60 10.15 -8.08
CA GLU A 99 -20.47 9.52 -7.41
C GLU A 99 -19.19 10.37 -7.47
N THR A 100 -19.12 11.28 -8.44
CA THR A 100 -18.01 12.23 -8.63
C THR A 100 -18.07 13.43 -7.70
N ASN A 101 -19.13 13.58 -6.91
CA ASN A 101 -19.19 14.65 -5.92
C ASN A 101 -18.03 14.55 -4.94
N PRO A 102 -17.29 15.66 -4.68
CA PRO A 102 -16.27 15.66 -3.66
C PRO A 102 -16.90 15.46 -2.28
N LEU A 103 -16.22 14.70 -1.43
CA LEU A 103 -16.61 14.56 -0.03
C LEU A 103 -16.00 15.66 0.84
N GLU A 104 -14.86 16.21 0.43
CA GLU A 104 -14.13 17.26 1.13
C GLU A 104 -14.14 18.55 0.33
N PHE A 105 -14.34 19.65 1.05
CA PHE A 105 -14.34 21.00 0.52
C PHE A 105 -13.40 21.86 1.34
N ALA A 106 -12.50 22.58 0.67
CA ALA A 106 -11.65 23.56 1.34
C ALA A 106 -12.52 24.66 2.00
N MET A 107 -12.00 25.32 3.03
CA MET A 107 -12.76 26.32 3.78
C MET A 107 -13.35 27.41 2.89
N GLU A 108 -12.58 27.89 1.93
CA GLU A 108 -13.00 28.97 1.02
C GLU A 108 -13.82 28.47 -0.19
N ALA A 109 -13.82 27.16 -0.48
CA ALA A 109 -14.51 26.62 -1.63
C ALA A 109 -16.03 26.55 -1.39
N PRO A 110 -16.89 26.94 -2.33
CA PRO A 110 -18.33 26.74 -2.21
C PRO A 110 -18.66 25.24 -2.22
N VAL A 111 -19.62 24.84 -1.40
CA VAL A 111 -20.14 23.47 -1.42
C VAL A 111 -21.14 23.33 -2.54
N ARG A 112 -20.79 22.52 -3.54
CA ARG A 112 -21.63 22.19 -4.69
C ARG A 112 -21.72 20.69 -4.84
N LEU A 113 -22.94 20.18 -5.02
CA LEU A 113 -23.20 18.77 -5.24
C LEU A 113 -24.10 18.60 -6.45
N THR A 114 -23.75 17.65 -7.30
CA THR A 114 -24.56 17.27 -8.46
C THR A 114 -25.44 16.09 -8.09
N ALA A 115 -26.72 16.13 -8.45
CA ALA A 115 -27.63 15.01 -8.30
C ALA A 115 -28.53 14.84 -9.52
N THR A 116 -28.91 13.60 -9.80
CA THR A 116 -29.87 13.24 -10.82
C THR A 116 -31.25 13.01 -10.18
N LEU A 117 -32.25 13.67 -10.72
CA LEU A 117 -33.64 13.60 -10.28
C LEU A 117 -34.52 13.07 -11.40
N LYS A 118 -35.46 12.19 -11.07
CA LYS A 118 -36.52 11.72 -11.95
C LYS A 118 -37.81 11.54 -11.17
N ASN A 119 -38.93 12.00 -11.73
CA ASN A 119 -40.24 11.90 -11.11
C ASN A 119 -40.29 12.50 -9.68
N VAL A 120 -39.74 13.70 -9.52
CA VAL A 120 -39.67 14.43 -8.25
C VAL A 120 -40.30 15.80 -8.43
N PRO A 121 -41.63 15.94 -8.33
CA PRO A 121 -42.32 17.23 -8.51
C PRO A 121 -42.02 18.23 -7.37
N ALA A 122 -41.69 17.72 -6.17
CA ALA A 122 -41.25 18.53 -5.04
C ALA A 122 -40.12 17.85 -4.32
N LEU A 123 -38.99 18.55 -4.16
CA LEU A 123 -37.81 18.12 -3.47
C LEU A 123 -37.65 18.87 -2.15
N LEU A 124 -37.56 18.15 -1.05
CA LEU A 124 -37.16 18.69 0.24
C LEU A 124 -35.67 18.45 0.43
N VAL A 125 -34.93 19.54 0.61
CA VAL A 125 -33.48 19.54 0.86
C VAL A 125 -33.23 19.82 2.34
N LYS A 126 -32.58 18.94 3.03
CA LYS A 126 -32.22 19.08 4.45
C LYS A 126 -30.73 19.04 4.62
N ILE A 127 -30.19 19.82 5.55
CA ILE A 127 -28.78 19.84 5.96
C ILE A 127 -28.71 19.55 7.45
N TYR A 128 -27.91 18.56 7.82
CA TYR A 128 -27.64 18.20 9.21
C TYR A 128 -26.16 18.41 9.51
N GLU A 129 -25.86 19.10 10.59
CA GLU A 129 -24.51 19.19 11.12
C GLU A 129 -24.26 18.03 12.08
N ILE A 130 -23.17 17.29 11.89
CA ILE A 130 -22.84 16.10 12.66
C ILE A 130 -21.71 16.41 13.62
N ASN A 131 -21.91 16.16 14.92
CA ASN A 131 -20.84 16.20 15.90
C ASN A 131 -19.92 15.00 15.70
N ALA A 132 -18.90 15.17 14.83
CA ALA A 132 -17.99 14.10 14.45
C ALA A 132 -17.22 13.54 15.66
N PHE A 133 -16.83 14.38 16.64
CA PHE A 133 -16.14 13.91 17.84
C PHE A 133 -16.97 12.92 18.64
N ASN A 134 -18.22 13.27 18.96
CA ASN A 134 -19.12 12.38 19.68
C ASN A 134 -19.39 11.11 18.90
N TYR A 135 -19.63 11.22 17.59
CA TYR A 135 -19.86 10.07 16.74
C TYR A 135 -18.70 9.08 16.77
N TYR A 136 -17.45 9.57 16.58
CA TYR A 136 -16.26 8.72 16.60
C TYR A 136 -16.04 8.08 17.98
N ARG A 137 -16.28 8.84 19.06
CA ARG A 137 -16.13 8.35 20.42
C ARG A 137 -17.12 7.23 20.77
N GLU A 138 -18.36 7.35 20.31
CA GLU A 138 -19.43 6.40 20.61
C GLU A 138 -19.39 5.16 19.73
N THR A 139 -19.10 5.34 18.45
CA THR A 139 -19.17 4.25 17.47
C THR A 139 -17.83 3.59 17.18
N GLY A 140 -16.71 4.31 17.35
CA GLY A 140 -15.37 3.88 16.93
C GLY A 140 -15.24 3.74 15.40
N ARG A 141 -16.25 4.11 14.61
CA ARG A 141 -16.33 3.87 13.18
C ARG A 141 -16.13 5.14 12.37
N PRO A 142 -15.60 5.05 11.13
CA PRO A 142 -15.58 6.19 10.23
C PRO A 142 -17.02 6.65 9.92
N LEU A 143 -17.20 7.96 9.84
CA LEU A 143 -18.47 8.56 9.50
C LEU A 143 -18.80 8.25 8.03
N ASN A 144 -20.01 7.77 7.77
CA ASN A 144 -20.48 7.38 6.45
C ASN A 144 -21.97 7.76 6.28
N LEU A 145 -22.54 7.47 5.12
CA LEU A 145 -23.94 7.81 4.78
C LEU A 145 -24.99 7.05 5.61
N ALA A 146 -24.58 5.99 6.32
CA ALA A 146 -25.48 5.22 7.19
C ALA A 146 -25.65 5.83 8.60
N VAL A 147 -25.13 7.06 8.81
CA VAL A 147 -25.32 7.78 10.08
C VAL A 147 -26.81 7.89 10.38
N ASN A 148 -27.19 7.55 11.62
CA ASN A 148 -28.56 7.72 12.07
C ASN A 148 -28.87 9.22 12.28
N LEU A 149 -29.87 9.71 11.55
CA LEU A 149 -30.35 11.09 11.64
C LEU A 149 -31.61 11.22 12.53
N ASP A 150 -32.12 10.10 13.07
CA ASP A 150 -33.30 10.12 13.92
C ASP A 150 -33.05 10.95 15.18
N GLY A 151 -33.95 11.87 15.45
CA GLY A 151 -33.83 12.80 16.57
C GLY A 151 -32.91 14.00 16.31
N LEU A 152 -32.20 14.08 15.17
CA LEU A 152 -31.47 15.27 14.80
C LEU A 152 -32.39 16.30 14.12
N VAL A 153 -32.22 17.54 14.49
CA VAL A 153 -32.90 18.66 13.84
C VAL A 153 -32.03 19.14 12.68
N ALA A 154 -32.65 19.24 11.49
CA ALA A 154 -31.96 19.79 10.33
C ALA A 154 -31.64 21.28 10.58
N SER A 155 -30.40 21.67 10.35
CA SER A 155 -29.96 23.08 10.44
C SER A 155 -30.63 23.94 9.38
N VAL A 156 -30.93 23.34 8.24
CA VAL A 156 -31.62 23.96 7.11
C VAL A 156 -32.62 22.97 6.52
N ALA A 157 -33.82 23.49 6.16
CA ALA A 157 -34.79 22.75 5.37
C ALA A 157 -35.37 23.68 4.33
N ARG A 158 -35.26 23.32 3.03
CA ARG A 158 -35.83 24.09 1.92
C ARG A 158 -36.55 23.18 0.96
N ARG A 159 -37.64 23.67 0.38
CA ARG A 159 -38.43 22.95 -0.63
C ARG A 159 -38.24 23.60 -1.99
N VAL A 160 -38.05 22.76 -3.00
CA VAL A 160 -37.93 23.19 -4.40
C VAL A 160 -38.95 22.42 -5.20
N GLU A 161 -39.67 23.11 -6.08
CA GLU A 161 -40.68 22.51 -6.94
C GLU A 161 -40.19 22.43 -8.39
N TYR A 162 -40.55 21.35 -9.06
CA TYR A 162 -40.17 21.05 -10.43
C TYR A 162 -41.39 20.69 -11.27
N ALA A 163 -41.41 21.09 -12.53
CA ALA A 163 -42.49 20.86 -13.47
C ALA A 163 -42.13 19.88 -14.60
N GLU A 164 -41.00 19.21 -14.48
CA GLU A 164 -40.51 18.28 -15.51
C GLU A 164 -41.37 17.00 -15.62
N PRO A 165 -41.49 16.43 -16.84
CA PRO A 165 -42.19 15.16 -17.04
C PRO A 165 -41.60 14.02 -16.21
N SER A 166 -42.47 13.16 -15.67
CA SER A 166 -42.11 12.08 -14.74
C SER A 166 -41.16 11.01 -15.33
N GLU A 167 -41.17 10.87 -16.65
CA GLU A 167 -40.32 9.93 -17.37
C GLU A 167 -38.87 10.41 -17.57
N ARG A 168 -38.60 11.71 -17.42
CA ARG A 168 -37.29 12.30 -17.71
C ARG A 168 -36.41 12.41 -16.47
N CYS A 169 -35.13 12.13 -16.64
CA CYS A 169 -34.08 12.43 -15.68
C CYS A 169 -33.49 13.83 -15.96
N HIS A 170 -33.19 14.53 -14.90
CA HIS A 170 -32.52 15.82 -14.93
C HIS A 170 -31.35 15.83 -13.96
N THR A 171 -30.16 16.12 -14.48
CA THR A 171 -29.00 16.37 -13.64
C THR A 171 -28.99 17.82 -13.21
N ARG A 172 -28.82 18.09 -11.93
CA ARG A 172 -28.85 19.43 -11.33
C ARG A 172 -27.71 19.63 -10.38
N ASP A 173 -27.15 20.83 -10.39
CA ASP A 173 -26.16 21.27 -9.43
C ASP A 173 -26.87 22.05 -8.31
N PHE A 174 -26.56 21.61 -7.08
CA PHE A 174 -27.06 22.22 -5.87
C PHE A 174 -25.96 22.97 -5.17
N GLU A 175 -26.19 24.25 -4.86
CA GLU A 175 -25.28 25.02 -4.03
C GLU A 175 -25.80 25.06 -2.59
N PHE A 176 -24.84 24.97 -1.64
CA PHE A 176 -25.12 24.99 -0.21
C PHE A 176 -24.36 26.13 0.47
N PRO A 177 -24.76 27.39 0.27
CA PRO A 177 -24.09 28.54 0.86
C PRO A 177 -24.22 28.61 2.37
N GLU A 178 -25.07 27.78 2.96
CA GLU A 178 -25.27 27.65 4.39
C GLU A 178 -24.11 26.89 5.07
N ILE A 179 -23.41 26.02 4.33
CA ILE A 179 -22.27 25.23 4.83
C ILE A 179 -20.99 26.08 4.73
N ARG A 180 -20.78 26.92 5.73
CA ARG A 180 -19.65 27.88 5.78
C ARG A 180 -18.60 27.51 6.81
N GLN A 181 -19.01 26.89 7.90
CA GLN A 181 -18.12 26.56 8.99
C GLN A 181 -17.43 25.20 8.77
N ARG A 182 -16.26 25.04 9.37
CA ARG A 182 -15.57 23.75 9.42
C ARG A 182 -16.45 22.75 10.17
N GLY A 183 -16.75 21.63 9.52
CA GLY A 183 -17.64 20.64 10.10
C GLY A 183 -17.90 19.48 9.16
N VAL A 184 -18.66 18.52 9.64
CA VAL A 184 -19.18 17.40 8.86
C VAL A 184 -20.68 17.54 8.77
N TYR A 185 -21.19 17.47 7.54
CA TYR A 185 -22.61 17.69 7.25
C TYR A 185 -23.15 16.52 6.45
N VAL A 186 -24.42 16.22 6.66
CA VAL A 186 -25.21 15.34 5.80
C VAL A 186 -26.23 16.17 5.07
N VAL A 187 -26.17 16.16 3.75
CA VAL A 187 -27.19 16.71 2.87
C VAL A 187 -28.14 15.59 2.49
N GLU A 188 -29.42 15.75 2.78
CA GLU A 188 -30.46 14.78 2.45
C GLU A 188 -31.44 15.40 1.47
N LEU A 189 -31.66 14.72 0.35
CA LEU A 189 -32.69 15.04 -0.65
C LEU A 189 -33.83 14.05 -0.48
N ILE A 190 -35.05 14.56 -0.31
CA ILE A 190 -36.25 13.76 -0.10
C ILE A 190 -37.32 14.20 -1.10
N GLY A 191 -37.89 13.26 -1.84
CA GLY A 191 -38.94 13.59 -2.81
C GLY A 191 -39.72 12.35 -3.24
N ASN A 192 -41.00 12.49 -3.41
CA ASN A 192 -41.91 11.44 -3.92
C ASN A 192 -41.68 10.05 -3.33
N GLY A 193 -41.51 9.99 -1.99
CA GLY A 193 -41.31 8.71 -1.24
C GLY A 193 -39.91 8.14 -1.26
N LYS A 194 -38.92 8.80 -1.91
CA LYS A 194 -37.50 8.42 -1.87
C LYS A 194 -36.62 9.44 -1.19
N SER A 195 -35.50 9.01 -0.67
CA SER A 195 -34.44 9.90 -0.20
C SER A 195 -33.07 9.45 -0.67
N SER A 196 -32.15 10.40 -0.75
CA SER A 196 -30.73 10.17 -1.02
C SER A 196 -29.89 11.10 -0.14
N ARG A 197 -28.71 10.67 0.24
CA ARG A 197 -27.83 11.39 1.16
C ARG A 197 -26.45 11.60 0.55
N ALA A 198 -25.83 12.74 0.84
CA ALA A 198 -24.43 13.00 0.59
C ALA A 198 -23.76 13.45 1.88
N LEU A 199 -22.55 12.95 2.11
CA LEU A 199 -21.69 13.41 3.20
C LEU A 199 -20.80 14.52 2.67
N VAL A 200 -20.74 15.62 3.43
CA VAL A 200 -19.91 16.79 3.12
C VAL A 200 -19.01 17.07 4.30
N GLN A 201 -17.72 17.04 4.08
CA GLN A 201 -16.73 17.51 5.03
C GLN A 201 -16.21 18.88 4.59
N LYS A 202 -16.48 19.90 5.37
CA LYS A 202 -16.00 21.26 5.16
C LYS A 202 -14.77 21.50 6.01
N GLY A 203 -13.65 21.81 5.36
CA GLY A 203 -12.37 21.92 6.03
C GLY A 203 -11.67 20.56 6.25
N ARG A 204 -10.40 20.62 6.61
CA ARG A 204 -9.54 19.45 6.82
C ARG A 204 -8.58 19.68 7.99
N LEU A 205 -8.24 18.62 8.68
CA LEU A 205 -7.07 18.56 9.55
C LEU A 205 -6.18 17.45 9.03
N ASP A 206 -4.93 17.79 8.74
CA ASP A 206 -3.89 16.84 8.41
C ASP A 206 -3.12 16.49 9.67
N VAL A 207 -2.88 15.22 9.90
CA VAL A 207 -2.20 14.74 11.10
C VAL A 207 -0.98 13.93 10.68
N LEU A 208 0.19 14.44 11.01
CA LEU A 208 1.46 13.76 10.84
C LEU A 208 1.77 12.95 12.09
N GLN A 209 1.94 11.65 11.93
CA GLN A 209 2.38 10.75 12.99
C GLN A 209 3.88 10.50 12.91
N GLU A 210 4.55 10.52 14.05
CA GLU A 210 5.95 10.19 14.20
C GLU A 210 6.13 9.28 15.43
N VAL A 211 6.98 8.25 15.31
CA VAL A 211 7.38 7.43 16.45
C VAL A 211 8.61 8.06 17.08
N THR A 212 8.50 8.40 18.34
CA THR A 212 9.59 8.98 19.15
C THR A 212 10.04 8.03 20.24
N ALA A 213 11.09 8.36 20.96
CA ALA A 213 11.52 7.59 22.12
C ALA A 213 10.49 7.56 23.28
N ALA A 214 9.56 8.51 23.32
CA ALA A 214 8.55 8.63 24.38
C ALA A 214 7.17 8.09 23.99
N GLY A 215 6.98 7.66 22.74
CA GLY A 215 5.71 7.21 22.21
C GLY A 215 5.41 7.76 20.82
N HIS A 216 4.14 7.79 20.46
CA HIS A 216 3.66 8.34 19.19
C HIS A 216 3.40 9.85 19.35
N ALA A 217 4.07 10.66 18.55
CA ALA A 217 3.84 12.09 18.48
C ALA A 217 2.98 12.42 17.25
N PHE A 218 1.93 13.21 17.45
CA PHE A 218 1.03 13.64 16.39
C PHE A 218 1.10 15.16 16.26
N THR A 219 1.47 15.63 15.08
CA THR A 219 1.45 17.05 14.72
C THR A 219 0.25 17.32 13.84
N VAL A 220 -0.54 18.32 14.18
CA VAL A 220 -1.79 18.65 13.49
C VAL A 220 -1.59 19.91 12.65
N PHE A 221 -2.07 19.87 11.41
CA PHE A 221 -2.04 20.99 10.48
C PHE A 221 -3.44 21.33 9.99
N ASP A 222 -3.65 22.60 9.71
CA ASP A 222 -4.85 23.08 9.03
C ASP A 222 -4.72 22.93 7.49
N GLU A 223 -5.75 23.32 6.75
CA GLU A 223 -5.79 23.25 5.28
C GLU A 223 -4.68 24.06 4.59
N ALA A 224 -4.18 25.10 5.26
CA ALA A 224 -3.09 25.93 4.77
C ALA A 224 -1.71 25.37 5.11
N GLY A 225 -1.65 24.20 5.74
CA GLY A 225 -0.42 23.57 6.23
C GLY A 225 0.19 24.30 7.42
N ARG A 226 -0.58 25.12 8.13
CA ARG A 226 -0.14 25.78 9.37
C ARG A 226 -0.37 24.85 10.54
N ARG A 227 0.62 24.79 11.43
CA ARG A 227 0.52 23.97 12.64
C ARG A 227 -0.58 24.47 13.57
N VAL A 228 -1.40 23.53 14.03
CA VAL A 228 -2.46 23.79 15.02
C VAL A 228 -1.92 23.51 16.42
N THR A 229 -1.89 24.54 17.27
CA THR A 229 -1.22 24.51 18.59
C THR A 229 -2.12 24.03 19.72
N ASP A 230 -3.44 24.15 19.59
CA ASP A 230 -4.46 23.82 20.59
C ASP A 230 -5.25 22.55 20.26
N ALA A 231 -4.72 21.71 19.39
CA ALA A 231 -5.33 20.43 19.10
C ALA A 231 -5.27 19.48 20.29
N SER A 232 -6.26 18.61 20.39
CA SER A 232 -6.30 17.54 21.39
C SER A 232 -6.61 16.20 20.76
N GLY A 233 -6.07 15.13 21.36
CA GLY A 233 -6.32 13.74 20.98
C GLY A 233 -7.19 13.03 21.99
N TRP A 234 -7.97 12.06 21.57
CA TRP A 234 -8.71 11.17 22.45
C TRP A 234 -8.53 9.71 21.98
N LEU A 235 -8.12 8.84 22.90
CA LEU A 235 -7.86 7.44 22.63
C LEU A 235 -8.24 6.60 23.85
N GLY A 236 -9.04 5.56 23.67
CA GLY A 236 -9.34 4.58 24.71
C GLY A 236 -9.86 5.16 26.03
N GLY A 237 -10.68 6.20 26.00
CA GLY A 237 -11.19 6.87 27.20
C GLY A 237 -10.29 7.96 27.78
N ARG A 238 -9.11 8.23 27.21
CA ARG A 238 -8.14 9.24 27.69
C ARG A 238 -8.02 10.39 26.72
N ALA A 239 -7.94 11.58 27.26
CA ALA A 239 -7.63 12.79 26.51
C ALA A 239 -6.12 13.09 26.58
N PHE A 240 -5.57 13.54 25.46
CA PHE A 240 -4.18 13.97 25.30
C PHE A 240 -4.20 15.40 24.75
N THR A 241 -3.50 16.30 25.40
CA THR A 241 -3.36 17.69 24.94
C THR A 241 -2.00 17.88 24.27
N ALA A 242 -1.93 18.83 23.35
CA ALA A 242 -0.65 19.20 22.75
C ALA A 242 0.31 19.72 23.85
N GLY A 243 1.56 19.28 23.77
CA GLY A 243 2.64 19.71 24.63
C GLY A 243 3.18 21.09 24.26
N LYS A 244 4.30 21.49 24.87
CA LYS A 244 4.97 22.77 24.55
C LYS A 244 5.53 22.85 23.13
N ASP A 245 5.71 21.71 22.49
CA ASP A 245 6.18 21.55 21.12
C ASP A 245 5.02 21.41 20.11
N ASP A 246 3.79 21.72 20.54
CA ASP A 246 2.56 21.64 19.76
C ASP A 246 2.27 20.23 19.18
N ARG A 247 2.80 19.19 19.85
CA ARG A 247 2.56 17.79 19.48
C ARG A 247 1.72 17.09 20.54
N ILE A 248 0.81 16.25 20.09
CA ILE A 248 0.04 15.36 20.95
C ILE A 248 0.87 14.09 21.14
N LEU A 249 1.34 13.84 22.37
CA LEU A 249 2.12 12.65 22.68
C LEU A 249 1.22 11.56 23.27
N VAL A 250 1.17 10.41 22.61
CA VAL A 250 0.51 9.19 23.07
C VAL A 250 1.59 8.18 23.45
N PRO A 251 1.72 7.80 24.75
CA PRO A 251 2.71 6.82 25.19
C PRO A 251 2.54 5.47 24.48
N PHE A 252 3.58 4.63 24.52
CA PHE A 252 3.50 3.26 24.00
C PHE A 252 2.44 2.44 24.73
N SER A 253 1.89 1.46 24.04
CA SER A 253 0.79 0.61 24.51
C SER A 253 1.29 -0.59 25.31
N THR A 254 0.52 -0.99 26.31
CA THR A 254 0.66 -2.30 26.96
C THR A 254 -0.07 -3.43 26.18
N ALA A 255 -0.98 -3.04 25.27
CA ALA A 255 -1.71 -3.94 24.39
C ALA A 255 -1.59 -3.38 22.95
N PRO A 256 -0.50 -3.68 22.23
CA PRO A 256 -0.26 -3.11 20.91
C PRO A 256 -1.26 -3.61 19.87
N GLY A 257 -1.55 -2.76 18.89
CA GLY A 257 -2.47 -3.08 17.81
C GLY A 257 -2.89 -1.85 17.03
N ALA A 258 -3.70 -2.07 16.00
CA ALA A 258 -4.29 -0.99 15.24
C ALA A 258 -5.32 -0.23 16.08
N GLU A 259 -5.11 1.07 16.24
CA GLU A 259 -5.93 1.95 17.05
C GLU A 259 -6.33 3.21 16.29
N HIS A 260 -7.23 3.98 16.89
CA HIS A 260 -7.75 5.19 16.29
C HIS A 260 -7.73 6.35 17.27
N LEU A 261 -6.84 7.30 16.98
CA LEU A 261 -6.81 8.57 17.69
C LEU A 261 -7.87 9.50 17.08
N ILE A 262 -8.77 10.02 17.91
CA ILE A 262 -9.68 11.10 17.50
C ILE A 262 -8.97 12.41 17.80
N VAL A 263 -8.56 13.12 16.75
CA VAL A 263 -7.93 14.44 16.86
C VAL A 263 -9.00 15.51 16.70
N ARG A 264 -9.01 16.45 17.63
CA ARG A 264 -9.98 17.53 17.70
C ARG A 264 -9.29 18.88 17.71
N HIS A 265 -9.85 19.83 16.94
CA HIS A 265 -9.55 21.25 17.03
C HIS A 265 -10.85 22.05 16.91
N GLY A 266 -11.18 22.86 17.90
CA GLY A 266 -12.46 23.55 17.97
C GLY A 266 -13.65 22.57 17.98
N GLY A 267 -14.63 22.81 17.12
CA GLY A 267 -15.78 21.93 16.90
C GLY A 267 -15.56 20.78 15.93
N PHE A 268 -14.39 20.72 15.27
CA PHE A 268 -14.09 19.73 14.22
C PHE A 268 -13.24 18.60 14.75
N ALA A 269 -13.49 17.38 14.29
CA ALA A 269 -12.70 16.22 14.65
C ALA A 269 -12.45 15.31 13.46
N VAL A 270 -11.28 14.68 13.44
CA VAL A 270 -10.88 13.67 12.48
C VAL A 270 -10.43 12.41 13.22
N ARG A 271 -10.59 11.27 12.57
CA ARG A 271 -10.17 9.96 13.08
C ARG A 271 -8.91 9.52 12.35
N VAL A 272 -7.83 9.34 13.08
CA VAL A 272 -6.52 8.93 12.58
C VAL A 272 -6.27 7.49 12.96
N SER A 273 -6.07 6.62 11.99
CA SER A 273 -5.68 5.23 12.23
C SER A 273 -4.16 5.14 12.37
N PHE A 274 -3.68 4.41 13.35
CA PHE A 274 -2.25 4.17 13.56
C PHE A 274 -2.01 2.84 14.27
N ASP A 275 -0.81 2.30 14.10
CA ASP A 275 -0.38 1.14 14.87
C ASP A 275 0.15 1.62 16.22
N HIS A 276 -0.60 1.35 17.28
CA HIS A 276 -0.22 1.69 18.64
C HIS A 276 0.80 0.68 19.17
N LEU A 277 2.07 1.01 19.01
CA LEU A 277 3.19 0.12 19.27
C LEU A 277 3.39 -0.13 20.77
N ALA A 278 3.89 -1.32 21.11
CA ALA A 278 4.48 -1.57 22.42
C ALA A 278 5.87 -0.92 22.52
N GLU A 279 6.34 -0.70 23.74
CA GLU A 279 7.69 -0.25 24.01
C GLU A 279 8.68 -1.40 23.81
N GLN A 280 9.39 -1.39 22.69
CA GLN A 280 10.32 -2.46 22.29
C GLN A 280 11.74 -1.91 22.20
N TYR A 281 12.62 -2.47 23.04
CA TYR A 281 14.04 -2.15 23.03
C TYR A 281 14.82 -3.13 22.20
N ALA A 282 15.78 -2.61 21.44
CA ALA A 282 16.75 -3.37 20.68
C ALA A 282 18.15 -2.85 21.00
N LEU A 283 19.04 -3.77 21.40
CA LEU A 283 20.46 -3.51 21.56
C LEU A 283 21.18 -4.08 20.35
N SER A 284 21.97 -3.28 19.66
CA SER A 284 22.93 -3.73 18.67
C SER A 284 24.33 -3.36 19.11
N ALA A 285 25.29 -4.22 18.90
CA ALA A 285 26.67 -3.99 19.25
C ALA A 285 27.56 -4.20 18.03
N GLY A 286 28.13 -3.11 17.52
CA GLY A 286 29.24 -3.20 16.58
C GLY A 286 30.47 -3.73 17.33
N ILE A 287 30.77 -5.01 17.16
CA ILE A 287 31.94 -5.64 17.80
C ILE A 287 33.00 -5.88 16.73
N TYR A 288 34.16 -5.31 16.93
CA TYR A 288 35.30 -5.46 16.03
C TYR A 288 36.48 -6.09 16.75
N VAL A 289 37.18 -6.93 16.05
CA VAL A 289 38.49 -7.45 16.45
C VAL A 289 39.39 -7.51 15.22
N ASP A 290 40.62 -7.09 15.35
CA ASP A 290 41.60 -7.28 14.30
C ASP A 290 41.87 -8.79 14.14
N ARG A 291 41.53 -9.36 12.98
CA ARG A 291 41.72 -10.78 12.69
C ARG A 291 43.18 -11.22 12.71
N GLU A 292 44.08 -10.29 12.36
CA GLU A 292 45.54 -10.58 12.40
C GLU A 292 46.06 -10.62 13.84
N ALA A 293 45.35 -9.98 14.78
CA ALA A 293 45.67 -10.07 16.22
C ALA A 293 45.12 -11.34 16.89
N LEU A 294 44.28 -12.13 16.19
CA LEU A 294 43.74 -13.40 16.71
C LEU A 294 44.79 -14.55 16.63
N ILE A 295 46.01 -14.26 17.10
CA ILE A 295 47.09 -15.24 17.18
C ILE A 295 46.97 -16.03 18.46
N ARG A 296 47.17 -17.35 18.38
CA ARG A 296 47.12 -18.28 19.52
C ARG A 296 48.05 -17.83 20.64
N ARG A 297 47.53 -17.79 21.88
CA ARG A 297 48.21 -17.35 23.11
C ARG A 297 48.52 -15.84 23.19
N GLU A 298 48.24 -15.06 22.14
CA GLU A 298 48.48 -13.63 22.14
C GLU A 298 47.25 -12.85 22.67
N ARG A 299 47.45 -11.59 22.94
CA ARG A 299 46.40 -10.66 23.37
C ARG A 299 45.79 -9.96 22.19
N ALA A 300 44.47 -9.97 22.12
CA ALA A 300 43.70 -9.23 21.13
C ALA A 300 42.77 -8.21 21.81
N GLN A 301 42.53 -7.09 21.13
CA GLN A 301 41.62 -6.07 21.61
C GLN A 301 40.28 -6.21 20.90
N LEU A 302 39.20 -6.29 21.68
CA LEU A 302 37.84 -6.22 21.21
C LEU A 302 37.33 -4.77 21.35
N ALA A 303 36.97 -4.11 20.28
CA ALA A 303 36.31 -2.84 20.31
C ALA A 303 34.78 -3.05 20.22
N VAL A 304 34.04 -2.52 21.16
CA VAL A 304 32.57 -2.66 21.25
C VAL A 304 31.93 -1.28 21.14
N ARG A 305 31.07 -1.08 20.15
CA ARG A 305 30.28 0.12 19.96
C ARG A 305 28.79 -0.22 19.97
N PRO A 306 28.14 -0.08 21.12
CA PRO A 306 26.72 -0.40 21.24
C PRO A 306 25.83 0.73 20.74
N LEU A 307 24.63 0.36 20.34
CA LEU A 307 23.55 1.26 19.99
C LEU A 307 22.24 0.72 20.57
N LEU A 308 21.62 1.50 21.41
CA LEU A 308 20.31 1.18 22.00
C LEU A 308 19.21 1.93 21.25
N ARG A 309 18.15 1.23 20.89
CA ARG A 309 16.97 1.82 20.27
C ARG A 309 15.71 1.38 20.99
N VAL A 310 14.71 2.28 20.99
CA VAL A 310 13.31 1.95 21.31
C VAL A 310 12.46 2.20 20.06
N ASN A 311 11.78 1.17 19.58
CA ASN A 311 10.99 1.24 18.32
C ASN A 311 11.74 1.93 17.17
N GLY A 312 13.01 1.60 16.99
CA GLY A 312 13.87 2.16 15.95
C GLY A 312 14.53 3.50 16.29
N GLN A 313 14.07 4.22 17.31
CA GLN A 313 14.62 5.51 17.72
C GLN A 313 15.83 5.32 18.67
N PRO A 314 16.97 5.99 18.41
CA PRO A 314 18.13 5.89 19.29
C PRO A 314 17.83 6.51 20.65
N VAL A 315 18.27 5.84 21.70
CA VAL A 315 18.14 6.29 23.09
C VAL A 315 19.46 6.12 23.84
N SER A 316 19.59 6.84 24.96
CA SER A 316 20.84 6.85 25.73
C SER A 316 21.21 5.49 26.30
N LEU A 317 22.48 5.12 26.15
CA LEU A 317 23.06 3.92 26.75
C LEU A 317 23.04 3.93 28.29
N LYS A 318 22.84 5.08 28.92
CA LYS A 318 22.70 5.22 30.38
C LYS A 318 21.48 4.50 30.95
N LEU A 319 20.51 4.17 30.10
CA LEU A 319 19.35 3.36 30.47
C LEU A 319 19.68 1.89 30.73
N LEU A 320 20.82 1.41 30.20
CA LEU A 320 21.27 0.03 30.37
C LEU A 320 21.84 -0.20 31.77
N LYS A 321 21.51 -1.34 32.34
CA LYS A 321 21.99 -1.85 33.62
C LYS A 321 22.60 -3.23 33.45
N GLU A 322 23.41 -3.65 34.42
CA GLU A 322 24.04 -4.99 34.47
C GLU A 322 24.75 -5.34 33.13
N VAL A 323 25.52 -4.38 32.63
CA VAL A 323 26.22 -4.52 31.35
C VAL A 323 27.42 -5.44 31.52
N ARG A 324 27.48 -6.52 30.71
CA ARG A 324 28.61 -7.45 30.71
C ARG A 324 28.92 -7.94 29.31
N LEU A 325 30.18 -8.29 29.07
CA LEU A 325 30.64 -8.89 27.84
C LEU A 325 31.02 -10.37 28.11
N THR A 326 30.49 -11.30 27.31
CA THR A 326 30.81 -12.71 27.35
C THR A 326 31.58 -13.08 26.10
N VAL A 327 32.74 -13.66 26.24
CA VAL A 327 33.58 -14.18 25.16
C VAL A 327 33.63 -15.70 25.25
N ARG A 328 33.13 -16.38 24.21
CA ARG A 328 33.16 -17.83 24.07
C ARG A 328 34.12 -18.20 22.95
N ALA A 329 35.17 -18.92 23.30
CA ALA A 329 36.14 -19.44 22.36
C ALA A 329 35.89 -20.93 22.12
N THR A 330 35.77 -21.34 20.86
CA THR A 330 35.58 -22.74 20.45
C THR A 330 36.88 -23.24 19.81
N ASP A 331 37.40 -24.38 20.26
CA ASP A 331 38.59 -25.00 19.70
C ASP A 331 38.27 -25.98 18.57
N LEU A 332 39.33 -26.59 17.98
CA LEU A 332 39.25 -27.59 16.90
C LEU A 332 38.44 -28.84 17.27
N GLN A 333 38.39 -29.21 18.55
CA GLN A 333 37.63 -30.34 19.07
C GLN A 333 36.19 -29.99 19.43
N GLY A 334 35.80 -28.71 19.30
CA GLY A 334 34.49 -28.24 19.68
C GLY A 334 34.34 -27.91 21.17
N LEU A 335 35.44 -27.92 21.94
CA LEU A 335 35.43 -27.51 23.34
C LEU A 335 35.24 -25.98 23.43
N VAL A 336 34.33 -25.54 24.29
CA VAL A 336 34.04 -24.13 24.48
C VAL A 336 34.58 -23.62 25.79
N THR A 337 35.42 -22.61 25.72
CA THR A 337 35.90 -21.85 26.88
C THR A 337 35.17 -20.53 26.96
N THR A 338 34.64 -20.18 28.13
CA THR A 338 33.89 -18.94 28.33
C THR A 338 34.60 -18.03 29.32
N LYS A 339 34.71 -16.73 28.97
CA LYS A 339 35.20 -15.68 29.85
C LYS A 339 34.18 -14.55 29.91
N GLU A 340 33.85 -14.10 31.11
CA GLU A 340 32.92 -12.96 31.34
C GLU A 340 33.69 -11.74 31.86
N PHE A 341 33.28 -10.58 31.39
CA PHE A 341 33.73 -9.26 31.82
C PHE A 341 32.53 -8.51 32.35
N PRO A 342 32.27 -8.51 33.67
CA PRO A 342 31.17 -7.80 34.28
C PRO A 342 31.42 -6.29 34.32
N ASP A 343 30.39 -5.53 34.61
CA ASP A 343 30.42 -4.08 34.87
C ASP A 343 31.10 -3.25 33.77
N LEU A 344 30.86 -3.64 32.52
CA LEU A 344 31.44 -2.95 31.37
C LEU A 344 30.86 -1.54 31.25
N THR A 345 31.73 -0.53 31.24
CA THR A 345 31.31 0.87 31.07
C THR A 345 31.17 1.17 29.57
N LEU A 346 29.93 1.39 29.13
CA LEU A 346 29.64 1.77 27.75
C LEU A 346 29.72 3.29 27.58
N ARG A 347 30.20 3.73 26.42
CA ARG A 347 30.35 5.14 26.06
C ARG A 347 29.55 5.45 24.79
N GLU A 348 28.94 6.61 24.74
CA GLU A 348 28.20 7.07 23.57
C GLU A 348 29.11 7.73 22.51
N ASP A 349 30.24 8.28 22.98
CA ASP A 349 31.19 9.08 22.21
C ASP A 349 32.42 8.30 21.73
N ALA A 350 32.63 7.08 22.24
CA ALA A 350 33.80 6.27 21.90
C ALA A 350 33.50 4.77 22.04
N GLU A 351 34.34 3.96 21.43
CA GLU A 351 34.33 2.50 21.60
C GLU A 351 34.79 2.12 23.02
N THR A 352 34.16 1.07 23.57
CA THR A 352 34.66 0.41 24.76
C THR A 352 35.61 -0.69 24.32
N VAL A 353 36.86 -0.62 24.75
CA VAL A 353 37.89 -1.60 24.38
C VAL A 353 38.13 -2.59 25.53
N GLN A 354 38.03 -3.90 25.19
CA GLN A 354 38.30 -4.99 26.13
C GLN A 354 39.43 -5.87 25.60
N GLU A 355 40.46 -6.04 26.39
CA GLU A 355 41.55 -6.98 26.07
C GLU A 355 41.13 -8.40 26.41
N ILE A 356 41.38 -9.32 25.47
CA ILE A 356 41.18 -10.76 25.63
C ILE A 356 42.49 -11.51 25.32
N GLN A 357 42.70 -12.67 25.96
CA GLN A 357 43.71 -13.61 25.54
C GLN A 357 43.07 -14.68 24.66
N VAL A 358 43.64 -14.94 23.49
CA VAL A 358 43.15 -15.93 22.53
C VAL A 358 43.60 -17.32 23.01
N PRO A 359 42.66 -18.25 23.35
CA PRO A 359 43.05 -19.60 23.78
C PRO A 359 43.74 -20.38 22.66
N GLU A 360 44.48 -21.40 23.06
CA GLU A 360 45.15 -22.32 22.13
C GLU A 360 44.12 -23.13 21.33
N HIS A 361 44.41 -23.40 20.07
CA HIS A 361 43.56 -24.19 19.16
C HIS A 361 42.18 -23.58 18.88
N THR A 362 41.95 -22.29 19.20
CA THR A 362 40.68 -21.60 18.92
C THR A 362 40.47 -21.46 17.42
N VAL A 363 39.27 -21.78 16.97
CA VAL A 363 38.81 -21.64 15.57
C VAL A 363 37.65 -20.67 15.42
N ALA A 364 36.93 -20.36 16.50
CA ALA A 364 35.85 -19.40 16.50
C ALA A 364 35.75 -18.67 17.84
N LEU A 365 35.40 -17.40 17.77
CA LEU A 365 34.97 -16.58 18.91
C LEU A 365 33.53 -16.14 18.71
N ALA A 366 32.73 -16.29 19.76
CA ALA A 366 31.42 -15.63 19.86
C ALA A 366 31.52 -14.61 21.01
N VAL A 367 31.29 -13.34 20.66
CA VAL A 367 31.38 -12.24 21.62
C VAL A 367 29.97 -11.69 21.79
N THR A 368 29.44 -11.76 23.00
CA THR A 368 28.07 -11.33 23.31
C THR A 368 28.08 -10.18 24.32
N LEU A 369 27.50 -9.05 23.94
CA LEU A 369 27.17 -7.98 24.87
C LEU A 369 25.81 -8.27 25.49
N HIS A 370 25.74 -8.29 26.81
CA HIS A 370 24.50 -8.42 27.59
C HIS A 370 24.22 -7.16 28.36
N ALA A 371 22.95 -6.79 28.47
CA ALA A 371 22.49 -5.70 29.32
C ALA A 371 21.04 -5.94 29.77
N GLU A 372 20.60 -5.22 30.79
CA GLU A 372 19.20 -5.14 31.22
C GLU A 372 18.68 -3.73 31.04
N ILE A 373 17.40 -3.59 30.73
CA ILE A 373 16.69 -2.31 30.68
C ILE A 373 15.33 -2.42 31.36
N GLN A 374 14.90 -1.32 31.99
CA GLN A 374 13.55 -1.23 32.52
C GLN A 374 12.59 -0.81 31.41
N ASN A 375 11.68 -1.69 31.03
CA ASN A 375 10.54 -1.34 30.17
C ASN A 375 9.53 -0.59 31.03
N LEU A 376 9.31 0.67 30.72
CA LEU A 376 8.46 1.56 31.54
C LEU A 376 6.97 1.25 31.38
N SER A 377 6.55 0.92 30.17
CA SER A 377 5.15 0.62 29.85
C SER A 377 4.67 -0.65 30.56
N LEU A 378 5.50 -1.68 30.60
CA LEU A 378 5.19 -2.97 31.23
C LEU A 378 5.64 -3.04 32.70
N ASN A 379 6.43 -2.08 33.17
CA ASN A 379 7.10 -2.09 34.47
C ASN A 379 7.90 -3.38 34.73
N GLN A 380 8.60 -3.88 33.70
CA GLN A 380 9.36 -5.11 33.76
C GLN A 380 10.80 -4.90 33.29
N LYS A 381 11.74 -5.65 33.86
CA LYS A 381 13.10 -5.71 33.35
C LYS A 381 13.15 -6.58 32.10
N GLN A 382 13.77 -6.06 31.04
CA GLN A 382 14.01 -6.75 29.80
C GLN A 382 15.50 -7.01 29.63
N LYS A 383 15.87 -8.27 29.35
CA LYS A 383 17.23 -8.64 29.01
C LYS A 383 17.47 -8.41 27.52
N LEU A 384 18.58 -7.77 27.22
CA LEU A 384 19.01 -7.46 25.86
C LEU A 384 20.38 -8.11 25.62
N SER A 385 20.61 -8.58 24.42
CA SER A 385 21.93 -9.08 24.02
C SER A 385 22.13 -8.97 22.52
N ASP A 386 23.37 -8.81 22.13
CA ASP A 386 23.79 -8.92 20.72
C ASP A 386 25.11 -9.67 20.65
N THR A 387 25.30 -10.47 19.60
CA THR A 387 26.43 -11.39 19.46
C THR A 387 27.11 -11.24 18.11
N ALA A 388 28.43 -11.07 18.14
CA ALA A 388 29.26 -11.15 16.94
C ALA A 388 30.04 -12.46 16.92
N HIS A 389 30.16 -13.04 15.74
CA HIS A 389 30.90 -14.29 15.52
C HIS A 389 32.13 -14.05 14.64
N PHE A 390 33.25 -14.55 15.07
CA PHE A 390 34.52 -14.49 14.35
C PHE A 390 35.02 -15.92 14.13
N ALA A 391 35.05 -16.34 12.88
CA ALA A 391 35.65 -17.62 12.49
C ALA A 391 37.03 -17.36 11.91
N PHE A 392 37.99 -18.16 12.34
CA PHE A 392 39.35 -18.20 11.82
C PHE A 392 39.83 -19.63 11.77
N ASN A 393 40.78 -19.93 10.90
CA ASN A 393 41.26 -21.30 10.61
C ASN A 393 40.17 -22.24 10.03
N GLY A 394 39.14 -21.68 9.37
CA GLY A 394 37.99 -22.45 8.86
C GLY A 394 38.32 -23.45 7.74
N MET A 395 39.48 -23.33 7.09
CA MET A 395 39.91 -24.28 6.05
C MET A 395 40.11 -25.70 6.57
N GLU A 396 40.43 -25.86 7.86
CA GLU A 396 40.62 -27.18 8.50
C GLU A 396 39.29 -27.83 8.90
N LEU A 397 38.21 -27.05 9.03
CA LEU A 397 36.93 -27.48 9.60
C LEU A 397 35.86 -27.85 8.57
N THR A 398 35.95 -27.36 7.33
CA THR A 398 34.89 -27.64 6.35
C THR A 398 35.09 -29.03 5.73
N PRO A 399 34.07 -29.91 5.80
CA PRO A 399 34.05 -31.16 5.05
C PRO A 399 33.79 -30.94 3.56
N LEU A 400 33.40 -29.73 3.16
CA LEU A 400 33.09 -29.42 1.78
C LEU A 400 34.36 -29.25 0.96
N THR A 401 34.50 -30.07 -0.06
CA THR A 401 35.61 -30.03 -1.01
C THR A 401 35.28 -29.26 -2.28
N ARG A 402 34.04 -28.82 -2.43
CA ARG A 402 33.51 -28.15 -3.61
C ARG A 402 32.60 -26.96 -3.22
N ALA A 403 32.45 -25.97 -4.14
CA ALA A 403 31.58 -24.85 -3.96
C ALA A 403 30.89 -24.50 -5.27
N LEU A 404 29.62 -24.09 -5.21
CA LEU A 404 28.83 -23.59 -6.32
C LEU A 404 28.76 -22.09 -6.27
N TYR A 405 29.03 -21.45 -7.39
CA TYR A 405 28.88 -19.99 -7.60
C TYR A 405 27.90 -19.74 -8.71
N PHE A 406 27.01 -18.79 -8.52
CA PHE A 406 26.04 -18.37 -9.52
C PHE A 406 26.33 -16.93 -9.92
N GLY A 407 26.37 -16.68 -11.22
CA GLY A 407 26.70 -15.37 -11.76
C GLY A 407 25.94 -15.06 -13.04
N ARG A 408 26.16 -13.87 -13.55
CA ARG A 408 25.62 -13.38 -14.82
C ARG A 408 26.70 -12.61 -15.57
N ASP A 409 26.81 -12.86 -16.87
CA ASP A 409 27.65 -12.09 -17.79
C ASP A 409 26.81 -11.63 -19.02
N ALA A 410 27.46 -11.08 -20.05
CA ALA A 410 26.78 -10.63 -21.27
C ALA A 410 26.03 -11.74 -22.01
N ALA A 411 26.42 -13.00 -21.83
CA ALA A 411 25.78 -14.15 -22.46
C ALA A 411 24.64 -14.76 -21.61
N GLY A 412 24.35 -14.19 -20.44
CA GLY A 412 23.31 -14.66 -19.51
C GLY A 412 23.85 -15.21 -18.21
N HIS A 413 23.04 -16.02 -17.53
CA HIS A 413 23.40 -16.61 -16.24
C HIS A 413 24.28 -17.86 -16.43
N PHE A 414 25.11 -18.11 -15.42
CA PHE A 414 25.96 -19.29 -15.36
C PHE A 414 26.11 -19.79 -13.93
N ALA A 415 26.48 -21.03 -13.78
CA ALA A 415 26.92 -21.62 -12.51
C ALA A 415 28.31 -22.22 -12.69
N ASP A 416 29.23 -21.91 -11.75
CA ASP A 416 30.57 -22.45 -11.66
C ASP A 416 30.64 -23.46 -10.49
N LEU A 417 31.18 -24.61 -10.75
CA LEU A 417 31.56 -25.58 -9.72
C LEU A 417 33.08 -25.55 -9.54
N ARG A 418 33.53 -25.24 -8.34
CA ARG A 418 34.94 -25.10 -7.98
C ARG A 418 35.32 -26.03 -6.87
N GLY A 419 36.53 -26.55 -6.93
CA GLY A 419 37.13 -27.29 -5.84
C GLY A 419 37.65 -26.39 -4.72
N LYS A 420 38.21 -27.00 -3.67
CA LYS A 420 38.64 -26.31 -2.43
C LYS A 420 39.71 -25.24 -2.67
N ASN A 421 40.56 -25.42 -3.67
CA ASN A 421 41.62 -24.46 -4.03
C ASN A 421 41.21 -23.52 -5.18
N GLY A 422 39.94 -23.50 -5.55
CA GLY A 422 39.42 -22.69 -6.64
C GLY A 422 39.56 -23.32 -8.03
N GLU A 423 40.11 -24.54 -8.12
CA GLU A 423 40.25 -25.28 -9.37
C GLU A 423 38.88 -25.58 -10.02
N PRO A 424 38.76 -25.47 -11.34
CA PRO A 424 37.51 -25.79 -12.05
C PRO A 424 37.29 -27.31 -12.03
N LEU A 425 36.04 -27.71 -11.74
CA LEU A 425 35.64 -29.12 -11.77
C LEU A 425 34.86 -29.39 -13.04
N ALA A 426 35.53 -29.95 -14.04
CA ALA A 426 35.00 -30.22 -15.36
C ALA A 426 34.26 -31.56 -15.45
N GLY A 427 33.24 -31.66 -16.29
CA GLY A 427 32.47 -32.87 -16.56
C GLY A 427 31.56 -33.34 -15.43
N GLU A 428 31.45 -32.56 -14.36
CA GLU A 428 30.61 -32.87 -13.19
C GLU A 428 29.13 -32.67 -13.46
N PRO A 429 28.28 -33.63 -13.09
CA PRO A 429 26.83 -33.47 -13.24
C PRO A 429 26.25 -32.53 -12.19
N LEU A 430 25.37 -31.65 -12.64
CA LEU A 430 24.62 -30.75 -11.80
C LEU A 430 23.12 -30.98 -12.03
N HIS A 431 22.36 -31.15 -10.97
CA HIS A 431 20.92 -31.18 -10.97
C HIS A 431 20.39 -29.78 -10.68
N LEU A 432 19.63 -29.24 -11.63
CA LEU A 432 19.00 -27.94 -11.55
C LEU A 432 17.52 -28.12 -11.31
N ARG A 433 16.98 -27.39 -10.33
CA ARG A 433 15.55 -27.30 -10.08
C ARG A 433 15.12 -25.85 -10.19
N LEU A 434 14.24 -25.56 -11.13
CA LEU A 434 13.77 -24.21 -11.44
C LEU A 434 12.30 -24.07 -11.06
N ARG A 435 11.93 -22.90 -10.53
CA ARG A 435 10.54 -22.47 -10.38
C ARG A 435 10.27 -21.31 -11.32
N HIS A 436 9.29 -21.48 -12.17
CA HIS A 436 8.90 -20.46 -13.13
C HIS A 436 7.67 -19.68 -12.65
N ARG A 437 7.62 -18.35 -12.88
CA ARG A 437 6.56 -17.48 -12.36
C ARG A 437 5.16 -17.76 -12.90
N TYR A 438 5.07 -18.39 -14.08
CA TYR A 438 3.79 -18.70 -14.72
C TYR A 438 3.23 -20.07 -14.35
N TYR A 439 3.99 -20.89 -13.63
CA TYR A 439 3.56 -22.20 -13.18
C TYR A 439 3.38 -22.18 -11.66
N GLN A 440 2.17 -22.50 -11.20
CA GLN A 440 1.94 -22.75 -9.78
C GLN A 440 2.45 -24.17 -9.48
N ASP A 441 3.26 -24.30 -8.45
CA ASP A 441 3.73 -25.57 -7.86
C ASP A 441 4.54 -26.55 -8.76
N GLU A 442 4.75 -26.26 -10.04
CA GLU A 442 5.60 -27.10 -10.87
C GLU A 442 7.08 -26.66 -10.82
N THR A 443 7.94 -27.59 -10.46
CA THR A 443 9.38 -27.46 -10.60
C THR A 443 9.82 -28.09 -11.91
N ILE A 444 10.69 -27.40 -12.64
CA ILE A 444 11.34 -27.93 -13.85
C ILE A 444 12.70 -28.46 -13.39
N ASP A 445 12.93 -29.76 -13.60
CA ASP A 445 14.21 -30.39 -13.32
C ASP A 445 15.03 -30.49 -14.61
N ALA A 446 16.33 -30.14 -14.52
CA ALA A 446 17.29 -30.28 -15.61
C ALA A 446 18.61 -30.83 -15.07
N PHE A 447 19.28 -31.63 -15.90
CA PHE A 447 20.58 -32.20 -15.59
C PHE A 447 21.60 -31.72 -16.62
N LEU A 448 22.61 -31.01 -16.16
CA LEU A 448 23.67 -30.45 -17.00
C LEU A 448 25.03 -30.87 -16.50
N LYS A 449 26.05 -30.84 -17.36
CA LYS A 449 27.44 -31.12 -16.98
C LYS A 449 28.27 -29.84 -17.12
N THR A 450 29.20 -29.65 -16.23
CA THR A 450 30.18 -28.57 -16.29
C THR A 450 31.14 -28.74 -17.47
N ASP A 451 31.49 -27.63 -18.13
CA ASP A 451 32.52 -27.57 -19.17
C ASP A 451 33.95 -27.66 -18.59
N GLU A 452 34.96 -27.51 -19.44
CA GLU A 452 36.39 -27.53 -19.05
C GLU A 452 36.75 -26.43 -18.03
N GLN A 453 35.98 -25.33 -17.98
CA GLN A 453 36.14 -24.26 -17.00
C GLN A 453 35.33 -24.47 -15.72
N GLY A 454 34.73 -25.65 -15.56
CA GLY A 454 33.85 -25.96 -14.42
C GLY A 454 32.53 -25.22 -14.45
N ARG A 455 32.06 -24.75 -15.62
CA ARG A 455 30.91 -23.87 -15.80
C ARG A 455 29.75 -24.55 -16.52
N VAL A 456 28.54 -24.20 -16.11
CA VAL A 456 27.32 -24.50 -16.83
C VAL A 456 26.66 -23.19 -17.26
N ARG A 457 26.37 -23.04 -18.55
CA ARG A 457 25.63 -21.91 -19.09
C ARG A 457 24.14 -22.12 -18.96
N LEU A 458 23.42 -21.14 -18.42
CA LEU A 458 22.01 -21.21 -18.10
C LEU A 458 21.16 -20.24 -18.97
N GLY A 459 21.82 -19.36 -19.72
CA GLY A 459 21.13 -18.39 -20.58
C GLY A 459 20.39 -17.30 -19.80
N ALA A 460 19.31 -16.78 -20.39
CA ALA A 460 18.59 -15.63 -19.85
C ALA A 460 17.74 -15.92 -18.60
N LEU A 461 17.36 -17.17 -18.36
CA LEU A 461 16.46 -17.61 -17.29
C LEU A 461 15.14 -16.79 -17.21
N SER A 462 14.60 -16.35 -18.37
CA SER A 462 13.40 -15.53 -18.43
C SER A 462 12.23 -16.20 -17.70
N GLY A 463 11.60 -15.47 -16.79
CA GLY A 463 10.46 -15.97 -16.00
C GLY A 463 10.81 -16.94 -14.85
N VAL A 464 12.09 -17.32 -14.68
CA VAL A 464 12.50 -18.16 -13.55
C VAL A 464 12.52 -17.32 -12.27
N ARG A 465 11.73 -17.73 -11.28
CA ARG A 465 11.60 -17.05 -9.98
C ARG A 465 12.64 -17.52 -8.98
N ALA A 466 12.96 -18.81 -9.01
CA ALA A 466 13.96 -19.41 -8.14
C ALA A 466 14.66 -20.56 -8.85
N LEU A 467 15.94 -20.75 -8.53
CA LEU A 467 16.81 -21.81 -9.06
C LEU A 467 17.55 -22.45 -7.89
N THR A 468 17.51 -23.76 -7.81
CA THR A 468 18.36 -24.56 -6.92
C THR A 468 19.26 -25.45 -7.76
N ILE A 469 20.56 -25.45 -7.49
CA ILE A 469 21.55 -26.32 -8.16
C ILE A 469 22.15 -27.22 -7.12
N THR A 470 22.24 -28.50 -7.42
CA THR A 470 22.83 -29.52 -6.53
C THR A 470 23.83 -30.36 -7.32
N SER A 471 25.01 -30.58 -6.77
CA SER A 471 26.00 -31.53 -7.29
C SER A 471 25.79 -32.93 -6.70
N ASP A 472 26.42 -33.96 -7.27
CA ASP A 472 26.33 -35.34 -6.78
C ASP A 472 26.80 -35.48 -5.31
N ASP A 473 27.75 -34.68 -4.89
CA ASP A 473 28.25 -34.63 -3.51
C ASP A 473 27.31 -33.83 -2.55
N LYS A 474 26.09 -33.54 -2.99
CA LYS A 474 25.06 -32.79 -2.22
C LYS A 474 25.43 -31.35 -1.87
N VAL A 475 26.46 -30.78 -2.50
CA VAL A 475 26.68 -29.33 -2.43
C VAL A 475 25.56 -28.66 -3.19
N SER A 476 24.82 -27.81 -2.51
CA SER A 476 23.63 -27.18 -3.07
C SER A 476 23.63 -25.66 -2.83
N GLY A 477 23.16 -24.92 -3.79
CA GLY A 477 22.90 -23.48 -3.67
C GLY A 477 21.55 -23.11 -4.25
N SER A 478 20.92 -22.10 -3.69
CA SER A 478 19.62 -21.58 -4.17
C SER A 478 19.72 -20.08 -4.41
N TRP A 479 19.21 -19.64 -5.57
CA TRP A 479 19.26 -18.25 -6.00
C TRP A 479 17.93 -17.81 -6.58
N GLN A 480 17.71 -16.50 -6.55
CA GLN A 480 16.63 -15.82 -7.27
C GLN A 480 17.27 -15.00 -8.39
N PRO A 481 17.16 -15.42 -9.67
CA PRO A 481 17.73 -14.66 -10.78
C PRO A 481 17.10 -13.28 -10.86
N LEU A 482 17.94 -12.25 -10.90
CA LEU A 482 17.49 -10.88 -11.11
C LEU A 482 17.21 -10.67 -12.61
N HIS A 483 15.97 -10.39 -12.96
CA HIS A 483 15.53 -10.12 -14.32
C HIS A 483 15.44 -8.63 -14.61
N ASP A 484 15.18 -7.83 -13.59
CA ASP A 484 14.98 -6.41 -13.73
C ASP A 484 16.33 -5.69 -13.78
N VAL A 485 16.55 -4.94 -14.83
CA VAL A 485 17.74 -4.08 -15.02
C VAL A 485 17.51 -2.66 -14.50
N CYS A 486 16.31 -2.35 -14.01
CA CYS A 486 15.96 -1.10 -13.39
C CYS A 486 15.04 -1.31 -12.18
N THR A 487 15.15 -0.43 -11.21
CA THR A 487 14.23 -0.33 -10.09
C THR A 487 13.07 0.60 -10.48
N TRP A 488 11.86 0.15 -10.19
CA TRP A 488 10.66 0.94 -10.37
C TRP A 488 10.33 1.68 -9.07
N PRO A 489 10.03 2.98 -9.11
CA PRO A 489 9.56 3.68 -7.92
C PRO A 489 8.19 3.13 -7.50
N GLU A 490 7.92 3.10 -6.21
CA GLU A 490 6.60 2.79 -5.67
C GLU A 490 5.65 3.99 -5.80
N ALA A 491 6.22 5.21 -5.73
CA ALA A 491 5.50 6.45 -5.90
C ALA A 491 6.34 7.50 -6.62
N LEU A 492 5.66 8.40 -7.33
CA LEU A 492 6.21 9.61 -7.94
C LEU A 492 5.59 10.83 -7.28
N HIS A 493 6.39 11.85 -7.08
CA HIS A 493 5.95 13.13 -6.52
C HIS A 493 6.36 14.28 -7.44
N GLY A 494 5.48 15.27 -7.62
CA GLY A 494 5.77 16.45 -8.41
C GLY A 494 4.80 17.59 -8.18
N LYS A 495 5.02 18.71 -8.87
CA LYS A 495 4.12 19.86 -8.89
C LYS A 495 3.18 19.79 -10.09
N ALA A 496 2.06 20.46 -9.99
CA ALA A 496 1.15 20.64 -11.10
C ALA A 496 1.85 21.24 -12.32
N GLY A 497 1.73 20.57 -13.46
CA GLY A 497 2.37 20.96 -14.71
C GLY A 497 3.80 20.41 -14.93
N ASP A 498 4.43 19.81 -13.92
CA ASP A 498 5.73 19.15 -14.07
C ASP A 498 5.68 17.97 -15.05
N THR A 499 6.86 17.60 -15.57
CA THR A 499 7.06 16.35 -16.30
C THR A 499 7.68 15.33 -15.37
N LEU A 500 6.91 14.33 -14.95
CA LEU A 500 7.40 13.20 -14.16
C LEU A 500 7.90 12.11 -15.10
N ARG A 501 8.90 11.32 -14.65
CA ARG A 501 9.55 10.31 -15.49
C ARG A 501 9.66 8.97 -14.79
N VAL A 502 9.31 7.92 -15.52
CA VAL A 502 9.55 6.53 -15.13
C VAL A 502 10.55 5.93 -16.10
N VAL A 503 11.65 5.38 -15.59
CA VAL A 503 12.65 4.68 -16.41
C VAL A 503 12.05 3.40 -16.97
N LEU A 504 12.25 3.15 -18.25
CA LEU A 504 11.84 1.91 -18.90
C LEU A 504 13.06 1.04 -19.24
N PRO A 505 12.94 -0.29 -19.09
CA PRO A 505 13.99 -1.18 -19.59
C PRO A 505 14.24 -0.98 -21.08
N PRO A 506 15.48 -1.14 -21.56
CA PRO A 506 15.79 -1.04 -22.99
C PRO A 506 14.92 -1.98 -23.83
N GLY A 507 14.29 -1.44 -24.88
CA GLY A 507 13.45 -2.20 -25.80
C GLY A 507 12.04 -2.53 -25.27
N VAL A 508 11.67 -2.06 -24.10
CA VAL A 508 10.33 -2.26 -23.53
C VAL A 508 9.47 -1.01 -23.71
N ALA A 509 8.34 -1.18 -24.34
CA ALA A 509 7.29 -0.15 -24.46
C ALA A 509 6.00 -0.71 -23.84
N PRO A 510 5.85 -0.63 -22.50
CA PRO A 510 4.69 -1.20 -21.85
C PRO A 510 3.42 -0.43 -22.23
N ALA A 511 2.31 -1.16 -22.37
CA ALA A 511 1.01 -0.51 -22.34
C ALA A 511 0.84 0.13 -20.94
N ALA A 512 0.60 1.44 -20.92
CA ALA A 512 0.46 2.20 -19.70
C ALA A 512 -0.91 2.86 -19.63
N THR A 513 -1.50 2.88 -18.45
CA THR A 513 -2.76 3.56 -18.17
C THR A 513 -2.59 4.45 -16.95
N LEU A 514 -2.96 5.73 -17.08
CA LEU A 514 -2.91 6.70 -15.98
C LEU A 514 -4.33 7.08 -15.57
N LEU A 515 -4.65 6.81 -14.33
CA LEU A 515 -5.98 7.05 -13.75
C LEU A 515 -5.89 8.07 -12.63
N GLU A 516 -6.71 9.10 -12.66
CA GLU A 516 -6.93 9.95 -11.48
C GLU A 516 -7.76 9.18 -10.47
N VAL A 517 -7.27 9.16 -9.23
CA VAL A 517 -7.88 8.43 -8.14
C VAL A 517 -8.19 9.40 -7.00
N ARG A 518 -9.39 9.34 -6.47
CA ARG A 518 -9.77 10.13 -5.31
C ARG A 518 -10.30 9.18 -4.23
N ARG A 519 -9.54 9.03 -3.14
CA ARG A 519 -9.86 8.10 -2.03
C ARG A 519 -10.08 6.66 -2.51
N GLY A 520 -9.20 6.18 -3.39
CA GLY A 520 -9.29 4.84 -3.94
C GLY A 520 -10.38 4.64 -5.00
N ARG A 521 -11.05 5.72 -5.45
CA ARG A 521 -12.06 5.65 -6.50
C ARG A 521 -11.57 6.31 -7.78
N PHE A 522 -11.81 5.66 -8.90
CA PHE A 522 -11.55 6.20 -10.24
C PHE A 522 -12.36 7.49 -10.46
N VAL A 523 -11.70 8.52 -10.96
CA VAL A 523 -12.31 9.80 -11.33
C VAL A 523 -12.27 10.01 -12.84
N LYS A 524 -11.07 9.90 -13.43
CA LYS A 524 -10.83 10.19 -14.83
C LYS A 524 -9.58 9.49 -15.34
N GLU A 525 -9.57 9.16 -16.62
CA GLU A 525 -8.40 8.67 -17.34
C GLU A 525 -7.57 9.83 -17.89
N TRP A 526 -6.25 9.71 -17.74
CA TRP A 526 -5.27 10.71 -18.14
C TRP A 526 -4.23 10.15 -19.13
N ASN A 527 -4.56 9.13 -19.92
CA ASN A 527 -3.62 8.52 -20.87
C ASN A 527 -3.05 9.50 -21.90
N ALA A 528 -3.76 10.57 -22.23
CA ALA A 528 -3.27 11.64 -23.10
C ALA A 528 -2.06 12.40 -22.51
N ALA A 529 -1.83 12.32 -21.20
CA ALA A 529 -0.68 12.91 -20.52
C ALA A 529 0.58 12.03 -20.61
N LEU A 530 0.47 10.79 -21.08
CA LEU A 530 1.57 9.84 -21.21
C LEU A 530 2.30 10.02 -22.54
N ALA A 531 3.64 10.04 -22.50
CA ALA A 531 4.49 10.08 -23.68
C ALA A 531 5.74 9.21 -23.47
N MET A 532 6.07 8.41 -24.50
CA MET A 532 7.33 7.66 -24.50
C MET A 532 8.43 8.51 -25.09
N LYS A 533 9.52 8.71 -24.37
CA LYS A 533 10.66 9.50 -24.84
C LYS A 533 11.98 8.99 -24.27
N GLU A 534 12.92 8.65 -25.16
CA GLU A 534 14.32 8.34 -24.80
C GLU A 534 14.49 7.30 -23.68
N GLY A 535 13.67 6.25 -23.67
CA GLY A 535 13.72 5.21 -22.64
C GLY A 535 12.97 5.58 -21.34
N PHE A 536 12.18 6.65 -21.37
CA PHE A 536 11.33 7.06 -20.25
C PHE A 536 9.86 7.06 -20.67
N LEU A 537 9.01 6.72 -19.73
CA LEU A 537 7.59 7.08 -19.78
C LEU A 537 7.44 8.42 -19.05
N GLU A 538 7.08 9.46 -19.78
CA GLU A 538 6.83 10.80 -19.25
C GLU A 538 5.35 11.00 -18.97
N LEU A 539 5.02 11.55 -17.80
CA LEU A 539 3.71 12.04 -17.40
C LEU A 539 3.76 13.56 -17.43
N ARG A 540 2.97 14.20 -18.29
CA ARG A 540 3.09 15.62 -18.58
C ARG A 540 1.85 16.40 -18.21
N GLY A 541 2.03 17.58 -17.61
CA GLY A 541 0.97 18.58 -17.44
C GLY A 541 -0.19 18.11 -16.56
N LEU A 542 0.07 17.27 -15.58
CA LEU A 542 -0.95 16.81 -14.65
C LEU A 542 -1.34 17.95 -13.70
N PRO A 543 -2.63 18.19 -13.44
CA PRO A 543 -3.08 19.04 -12.35
C PRO A 543 -2.78 18.40 -10.99
N ALA A 544 -2.93 19.19 -9.91
CA ALA A 544 -2.81 18.66 -8.56
C ALA A 544 -3.86 17.57 -8.30
N GLY A 545 -3.43 16.45 -7.76
CA GLY A 545 -4.26 15.28 -7.50
C GLY A 545 -3.45 14.02 -7.26
N ASP A 546 -4.15 12.95 -6.93
CA ASP A 546 -3.58 11.61 -6.78
C ASP A 546 -3.93 10.79 -8.02
N TYR A 547 -2.92 10.08 -8.54
CA TYR A 547 -3.06 9.24 -9.72
C TYR A 547 -2.48 7.86 -9.47
N SER A 548 -2.95 6.86 -10.21
CA SER A 548 -2.40 5.52 -10.28
C SER A 548 -1.95 5.25 -11.71
N LEU A 549 -0.66 5.02 -11.88
CA LEU A 549 -0.06 4.61 -13.16
C LEU A 549 0.07 3.09 -13.19
N TRP A 550 -0.66 2.47 -14.10
CA TRP A 550 -0.61 1.04 -14.35
C TRP A 550 0.25 0.73 -15.56
N LEU A 551 1.17 -0.20 -15.40
CA LEU A 551 1.99 -0.76 -16.48
C LEU A 551 1.59 -2.22 -16.68
N ALA A 552 1.36 -2.63 -17.93
CA ALA A 552 0.93 -4.01 -18.23
C ALA A 552 2.09 -5.02 -18.18
N GLU A 553 3.26 -4.61 -18.67
CA GLU A 553 4.45 -5.47 -18.70
C GLU A 553 5.72 -4.67 -18.34
N PRO A 554 6.34 -4.99 -17.21
CA PRO A 554 5.86 -5.86 -16.13
C PRO A 554 4.63 -5.25 -15.43
N ALA A 555 3.70 -6.10 -14.99
CA ALA A 555 2.51 -5.63 -14.28
C ALA A 555 2.91 -4.88 -13.01
N ARG A 556 2.73 -3.55 -13.00
CA ARG A 556 3.12 -2.66 -11.90
C ARG A 556 2.10 -1.55 -11.75
N GLU A 557 1.85 -1.20 -10.51
CA GLU A 557 1.14 0.01 -10.13
C GLU A 557 2.12 0.97 -9.45
N ILE A 558 2.12 2.23 -9.87
CA ILE A 558 2.96 3.30 -9.32
C ILE A 558 2.01 4.41 -8.90
N ALA A 559 2.02 4.78 -7.63
CA ALA A 559 1.28 5.92 -7.13
C ALA A 559 1.91 7.23 -7.66
N VAL A 560 1.08 8.21 -8.04
CA VAL A 560 1.57 9.51 -8.51
C VAL A 560 0.86 10.61 -7.74
N HIS A 561 1.63 11.40 -7.00
CA HIS A 561 1.13 12.49 -6.18
C HIS A 561 1.57 13.83 -6.75
N VAL A 562 0.63 14.64 -7.20
CA VAL A 562 0.88 15.97 -7.77
C VAL A 562 0.30 17.03 -6.86
N THR A 563 1.10 18.01 -6.47
CA THR A 563 0.69 19.10 -5.56
C THR A 563 0.76 20.45 -6.25
N ASP A 564 -0.02 21.42 -5.79
CA ASP A 564 0.07 22.83 -6.26
C ASP A 564 1.22 23.59 -5.60
N GLY A 565 1.71 23.10 -4.48
CA GLY A 565 2.76 23.73 -3.69
C GLY A 565 4.14 23.08 -3.84
N GLU A 566 5.14 23.64 -3.19
CA GLU A 566 6.46 22.99 -3.10
C GLU A 566 6.33 21.69 -2.28
N PRO A 567 6.87 20.57 -2.78
CA PRO A 567 6.96 19.38 -1.96
C PRO A 567 7.81 19.73 -0.72
N ARG A 568 7.22 19.71 0.44
CA ARG A 568 7.97 19.79 1.69
C ARG A 568 8.60 18.42 1.91
N GLY A 569 9.91 18.34 1.72
CA GLY A 569 10.72 17.17 2.04
C GLY A 569 10.72 16.86 3.53
#